data_f8ef3cfb5434acf8df087a858112c2ea
#
_entry.id   f8ef3cfb5434acf8df087a858112c2ea
#
_cell.length_a   1.000
_cell.length_b   1.000
_cell.length_c   1.000
_cell.angle_alpha   90.00
_cell.angle_beta   90.00
_cell.angle_gamma   90.00
#
_symmetry.space_group_name_H-M   'P 1'
#
loop_
_entity.id
_entity.type
_entity.pdbx_description
1 polymer ?
#
loop_
_entity_poly.entity_id
_entity_poly.type
_entity_poly.pdbx_seq_one_letter_code
_entity_poly.pdbx_strand_id
1 'polypeptide(L)' 'MTKRKRIKLRQGCQILLAKDCGVGVATVRRALQWERDSDIQNLIRKRAHELGYVKRW' A
#
# COMPACT_ATOMS: atom_id res chain seq x y z
N MET A 1 11.95 -9.35 16.77
CA MET A 1 11.51 -8.76 15.51
C MET A 1 10.25 -7.95 15.69
N THR A 2 10.26 -6.73 15.22
CA THR A 2 9.10 -5.87 15.35
C THR A 2 8.15 -6.12 14.18
N LYS A 3 6.92 -6.52 14.48
CA LYS A 3 5.90 -6.64 13.45
C LYS A 3 5.35 -5.27 13.13
N ARG A 4 5.38 -4.92 11.86
CA ARG A 4 4.78 -3.68 11.40
C ARG A 4 3.28 -3.87 11.23
N LYS A 5 2.52 -2.85 11.59
CA LYS A 5 1.08 -2.91 11.45
C LYS A 5 0.69 -2.82 9.98
N ARG A 6 -0.34 -3.57 9.59
CA ARG A 6 -0.89 -3.47 8.24
C ARG A 6 -1.35 -2.03 7.99
N ILE A 7 -0.99 -1.52 6.83
CA ILE A 7 -1.47 -0.22 6.40
C ILE A 7 -2.90 -0.39 5.90
N LYS A 8 -3.83 0.38 6.45
CA LYS A 8 -5.22 0.35 6.03
C LYS A 8 -5.49 1.54 5.11
N LEU A 9 -6.11 1.28 3.98
CA LEU A 9 -6.50 2.32 3.05
C LEU A 9 -7.99 2.61 3.16
N ARG A 10 -8.36 3.81 2.75
CA ARG A 10 -9.77 4.17 2.64
C ARG A 10 -10.42 3.29 1.57
N GLN A 11 -11.73 3.10 1.69
CA GLN A 11 -12.48 2.25 0.77
C GLN A 11 -12.28 2.73 -0.67
N GLY A 12 -11.97 1.80 -1.57
CA GLY A 12 -11.75 2.10 -2.97
C GLY A 12 -10.36 2.60 -3.32
N CYS A 13 -9.57 3.02 -2.34
CA CYS A 13 -8.24 3.58 -2.62
C CYS A 13 -7.24 2.54 -3.09
N GLN A 14 -7.45 1.26 -2.77
CA GLN A 14 -6.56 0.20 -3.26
C GLN A 14 -6.57 0.15 -4.80
N ILE A 15 -7.74 0.29 -5.40
CA ILE A 15 -7.88 0.29 -6.85
C ILE A 15 -7.19 1.52 -7.45
N LEU A 16 -7.40 2.68 -6.85
CA LEU A 16 -6.78 3.92 -7.31
C LEU A 16 -5.26 3.83 -7.20
N LEU A 17 -4.77 3.29 -6.10
CA LEU A 17 -3.34 3.15 -5.88
C LEU A 17 -2.72 2.16 -6.87
N ALA A 18 -3.42 1.07 -7.17
CA ALA A 18 -2.96 0.09 -8.15
C ALA A 18 -2.80 0.74 -9.53
N LYS A 19 -3.76 1.56 -9.93
CA LYS A 19 -3.69 2.29 -11.19
C LYS A 19 -2.55 3.30 -11.21
N ASP A 20 -2.37 4.01 -10.11
CA ASP A 20 -1.32 5.02 -9.99
C ASP A 20 0.07 4.39 -10.09
N CYS A 21 0.26 3.24 -9.48
CA CYS A 21 1.54 2.54 -9.48
C CYS A 21 1.71 1.62 -10.69
N GLY A 22 0.68 1.40 -11.47
CA GLY A 22 0.74 0.52 -12.63
C GLY A 22 0.87 -0.96 -12.26
N VAL A 23 0.26 -1.37 -11.15
CA VAL A 23 0.33 -2.75 -10.65
C VAL A 23 -1.08 -3.29 -10.39
N GLY A 24 -1.16 -4.58 -10.11
CA GLY A 24 -2.44 -5.19 -9.75
C GLY A 24 -2.82 -4.90 -8.30
N VAL A 25 -4.12 -4.99 -8.03
CA VAL A 25 -4.64 -4.79 -6.67
C VAL A 25 -4.03 -5.79 -5.69
N ALA A 26 -3.80 -7.03 -6.13
CA ALA A 26 -3.16 -8.03 -5.28
C ALA A 26 -1.78 -7.59 -4.82
N THR A 27 -1.01 -6.97 -5.71
CA THR A 27 0.31 -6.45 -5.37
C THR A 27 0.20 -5.32 -4.33
N VAL A 28 -0.78 -4.44 -4.49
CA VAL A 28 -1.03 -3.37 -3.52
C VAL A 28 -1.36 -3.96 -2.14
N ARG A 29 -2.22 -4.96 -2.10
CA ARG A 29 -2.60 -5.60 -0.83
C ARG A 29 -1.40 -6.22 -0.13
N ARG A 30 -0.53 -6.89 -0.88
CA ARG A 30 0.69 -7.48 -0.32
C ARG A 30 1.63 -6.41 0.22
N ALA A 31 1.78 -5.31 -0.51
CA ALA A 31 2.61 -4.21 -0.04
C ALA A 31 2.09 -3.63 1.27
N LEU A 32 0.78 -3.50 1.40
CA LEU A 32 0.16 -2.96 2.61
C LEU A 32 0.29 -3.90 3.81
N GLN A 33 0.47 -5.18 3.56
CA GLN A 33 0.66 -6.19 4.62
C GLN A 33 2.12 -6.36 5.02
N TRP A 34 3.03 -5.60 4.41
CA TRP A 34 4.47 -5.71 4.67
C TRP A 34 5.00 -7.11 4.38
N GLU A 35 4.46 -7.74 3.34
CA GLU A 35 4.84 -9.11 3.00
C GLU A 35 6.31 -9.19 2.57
N ARG A 36 6.76 -8.21 1.80
CA ARG A 36 8.14 -8.18 1.32
C ARG A 36 8.68 -6.76 1.35
N ASP A 37 10.00 -6.68 1.42
CA ASP A 37 10.70 -5.40 1.38
C ASP A 37 11.32 -5.23 -0.01
N SER A 38 10.49 -5.04 -1.02
CA SER A 38 10.92 -4.81 -2.39
C SER A 38 10.70 -3.36 -2.80
N ASP A 39 11.46 -2.92 -3.81
CA ASP A 39 11.36 -1.54 -4.27
C ASP A 39 9.96 -1.18 -4.71
N ILE A 40 9.28 -2.08 -5.42
CA ILE A 40 7.93 -1.81 -5.90
C ILE A 40 6.95 -1.72 -4.74
N GLN A 41 7.09 -2.57 -3.73
CA GLN A 41 6.21 -2.52 -2.57
C GLN A 41 6.49 -1.29 -1.72
N ASN A 42 7.74 -0.90 -1.59
CA ASN A 42 8.11 0.33 -0.89
C ASN A 42 7.54 1.55 -1.61
N LEU A 43 7.57 1.56 -2.93
CA LEU A 43 6.98 2.64 -3.73
C LEU A 43 5.47 2.72 -3.51
N ILE A 44 4.80 1.57 -3.49
CA ILE A 44 3.35 1.53 -3.27
C ILE A 44 3.00 2.13 -1.91
N ARG A 45 3.72 1.75 -0.86
CA ARG A 45 3.49 2.28 0.47
C ARG A 45 3.73 3.79 0.53
N LYS A 46 4.80 4.25 -0.09
CA LYS A 46 5.14 5.67 -0.14
C LYS A 46 4.03 6.46 -0.86
N ARG A 47 3.59 5.97 -2.01
CA ARG A 47 2.52 6.64 -2.77
C ARG A 47 1.22 6.69 -2.00
N ALA A 48 0.90 5.63 -1.26
CA ALA A 48 -0.31 5.62 -0.44
C ALA A 48 -0.30 6.76 0.58
N HIS A 49 0.82 7.00 1.22
CA HIS A 49 0.96 8.11 2.17
C HIS A 49 0.93 9.46 1.48
N GLU A 50 1.64 9.61 0.36
CA GLU A 50 1.71 10.87 -0.37
C GLU A 50 0.35 11.30 -0.90
N LEU A 51 -0.46 10.35 -1.36
CA LEU A 51 -1.78 10.64 -1.92
C LEU A 51 -2.86 10.76 -0.85
N GLY A 52 -2.51 10.52 0.41
CA GLY A 52 -3.48 10.62 1.50
C GLY A 52 -4.50 9.50 1.51
N TYR A 53 -4.18 8.36 0.94
CA TYR A 53 -5.09 7.22 0.90
C TYR A 53 -5.10 6.41 2.18
N VAL A 54 -4.12 6.61 3.05
CA VAL A 54 -3.99 5.83 4.28
C VAL A 54 -5.04 6.25 5.29
N LYS A 55 -5.77 5.27 5.79
CA LYS A 55 -6.77 5.52 6.82
C LYS A 55 -6.06 5.67 8.17
N ARG A 56 -6.42 6.69 8.91
CA ARG A 56 -5.90 6.88 10.26
C ARG A 56 -6.52 5.88 11.22
N TRP A 57 -5.69 5.32 12.09
CA TRP A 57 -6.17 4.44 13.17
C TRP A 57 -5.64 4.87 14.52
#